data_554c9a7030d4a08543ad992be186e4f6
#
_entry.id   554c9a7030d4a08543ad992be186e4f6
#
_cell.length_a   1.000
_cell.length_b   1.000
_cell.length_c   1.000
_cell.angle_alpha   90.00
_cell.angle_beta   90.00
_cell.angle_gamma   90.00
#
_symmetry.space_group_name_H-M   'P 1'
#
loop_
_entity.id
_entity.type
_entity.pdbx_description
1 polymer ?
#
loop_
_entity_poly.entity_id
_entity_poly.type
_entity_poly.pdbx_seq_one_letter_code
_entity_poly.pdbx_strand_id
1 'polypeptide(L)'
;MNWQTIQEASWSEILAWAEAQAWCQAMAQCAQDSQWHAEGDVWTHTKLVCEELINLPEWESLNRDEQGQLWFTALFHDSAKPMTSQVDSETGRIRSPKHSIKGEMLARNVLRELNCDLGTRESICSLVRYHGRPPFLLDRAEPSHEVARMSWLLENRLLYLFALADTRGRSTKSMSRPEENLHYWKLQSEELSCYTRPFAFASDHARFCFARQQEPNLYYQPHEDFSCRVTMMCGLPGAGKDTWLKNHREETPVVSLDGIRRERKVSPKENQGEIVQEAKERCRVLLRRGESFAFNATNLLRQTRGRWLQLFSDYRAQIEIVYIEPPMQRILQQNSQRSASVPTQVIQDFAAKCEPPNWLEAHQVQFVGE
;
A
#
# COMPACT_ATOMS: atom_id res chain seq x y z
N MET A 1 19.13 -8.10 12.29
CA MET A 1 19.33 -6.74 11.76
C MET A 1 18.04 -5.97 12.03
N ASN A 2 18.07 -4.70 12.39
CA ASN A 2 16.90 -3.82 12.48
C ASN A 2 17.03 -2.68 11.47
N TRP A 3 15.98 -1.86 11.28
CA TRP A 3 15.99 -0.82 10.26
C TRP A 3 17.10 0.22 10.43
N GLN A 4 17.37 0.64 11.67
CA GLN A 4 18.45 1.59 11.96
C GLN A 4 19.82 1.03 11.57
N THR A 5 20.10 -0.23 11.91
CA THR A 5 21.34 -0.91 11.50
C THR A 5 21.45 -1.03 9.97
N ILE A 6 20.33 -1.24 9.28
CA ILE A 6 20.26 -1.32 7.82
C ILE A 6 20.61 0.03 7.16
N GLN A 7 20.15 1.14 7.71
CA GLN A 7 20.47 2.47 7.18
C GLN A 7 21.97 2.79 7.22
N GLU A 8 22.69 2.21 8.17
CA GLU A 8 24.13 2.39 8.34
C GLU A 8 24.97 1.35 7.57
N ALA A 9 24.37 0.21 7.20
CA ALA A 9 25.07 -0.89 6.53
C ALA A 9 25.42 -0.56 5.06
N SER A 10 26.46 -1.18 4.55
CA SER A 10 26.76 -1.19 3.12
C SER A 10 25.75 -2.03 2.32
N TRP A 11 25.63 -1.75 1.03
CA TRP A 11 24.73 -2.50 0.15
C TRP A 11 25.09 -3.99 0.09
N SER A 12 26.38 -4.32 0.16
CA SER A 12 26.85 -5.72 0.22
C SER A 12 26.44 -6.43 1.51
N GLU A 13 26.47 -5.76 2.66
CA GLU A 13 26.02 -6.33 3.93
C GLU A 13 24.50 -6.56 3.94
N ILE A 14 23.73 -5.62 3.35
CA ILE A 14 22.28 -5.80 3.20
C ILE A 14 21.98 -6.97 2.27
N LEU A 15 22.72 -7.13 1.17
CA LEU A 15 22.55 -8.24 0.24
C LEU A 15 22.86 -9.59 0.91
N ALA A 16 23.96 -9.67 1.66
CA ALA A 16 24.33 -10.86 2.44
C ALA A 16 23.27 -11.21 3.50
N TRP A 17 22.70 -10.19 4.16
CA TRP A 17 21.58 -10.41 5.07
C TRP A 17 20.35 -10.99 4.34
N ALA A 18 20.02 -10.45 3.16
CA ALA A 18 18.90 -10.92 2.35
C ALA A 18 19.09 -12.37 1.91
N GLU A 19 20.29 -12.76 1.50
CA GLU A 19 20.62 -14.15 1.09
C GLU A 19 20.38 -15.19 2.19
N ALA A 20 20.52 -14.79 3.46
CA ALA A 20 20.24 -15.66 4.60
C ALA A 20 18.72 -15.82 4.88
N GLN A 21 17.85 -15.05 4.24
CA GLN A 21 16.41 -15.12 4.50
C GLN A 21 15.72 -16.22 3.69
N ALA A 22 14.72 -16.87 4.28
CA ALA A 22 14.00 -17.97 3.63
C ALA A 22 13.29 -17.53 2.31
N TRP A 23 12.77 -16.29 2.27
CA TRP A 23 12.15 -15.79 1.05
C TRP A 23 13.16 -15.60 -0.10
N CYS A 24 14.38 -15.21 0.20
CA CYS A 24 15.46 -15.09 -0.79
C CYS A 24 15.93 -16.47 -1.28
N GLN A 25 16.10 -17.42 -0.38
CA GLN A 25 16.46 -18.80 -0.74
C GLN A 25 15.39 -19.43 -1.66
N ALA A 26 14.11 -19.13 -1.44
CA ALA A 26 13.03 -19.56 -2.33
C ALA A 26 13.16 -18.91 -3.72
N MET A 27 13.57 -17.64 -3.82
CA MET A 27 13.82 -16.95 -5.10
C MET A 27 14.94 -17.63 -5.91
N ALA A 28 16.01 -18.04 -5.26
CA ALA A 28 17.14 -18.74 -5.89
C ALA A 28 16.77 -20.12 -6.46
N GLN A 29 15.66 -20.69 -6.01
CA GLN A 29 15.13 -21.96 -6.52
C GLN A 29 13.98 -21.78 -7.53
N CYS A 30 13.61 -20.55 -7.84
CA CYS A 30 12.47 -20.21 -8.69
C CYS A 30 12.93 -19.86 -10.10
N ALA A 31 12.78 -20.79 -11.05
CA ALA A 31 13.04 -20.52 -12.46
C ALA A 31 12.07 -19.49 -13.05
N GLN A 32 12.55 -18.76 -14.05
CA GLN A 32 11.78 -17.76 -14.78
C GLN A 32 11.60 -18.14 -16.26
N ASP A 33 10.71 -17.42 -16.96
CA ASP A 33 10.51 -17.60 -18.41
C ASP A 33 11.78 -17.18 -19.17
N SER A 34 12.43 -18.12 -19.84
CA SER A 34 13.73 -17.93 -20.49
C SER A 34 13.71 -16.97 -21.70
N GLN A 35 12.53 -16.55 -22.19
CA GLN A 35 12.42 -15.52 -23.22
C GLN A 35 12.66 -14.12 -22.65
N TRP A 36 12.24 -13.89 -21.42
CA TRP A 36 12.31 -12.60 -20.75
C TRP A 36 13.40 -12.54 -19.68
N HIS A 37 13.85 -13.68 -19.18
CA HIS A 37 14.82 -13.83 -18.10
C HIS A 37 15.79 -14.97 -18.44
N ALA A 38 16.70 -14.71 -19.40
CA ALA A 38 17.71 -15.70 -19.81
C ALA A 38 18.81 -15.86 -18.74
N GLU A 39 18.86 -14.99 -17.73
CA GLU A 39 19.74 -15.02 -16.56
C GLU A 39 19.42 -16.18 -15.60
N GLY A 40 18.21 -16.76 -15.65
CA GLY A 40 17.86 -18.01 -14.97
C GLY A 40 16.82 -17.87 -13.86
N ASP A 41 17.24 -17.82 -12.58
CA ASP A 41 16.35 -17.74 -11.42
C ASP A 41 16.04 -16.31 -10.97
N VAL A 42 15.02 -16.18 -10.10
CA VAL A 42 14.55 -14.87 -9.61
C VAL A 42 15.63 -14.15 -8.79
N TRP A 43 16.44 -14.86 -7.99
CA TRP A 43 17.46 -14.22 -7.18
C TRP A 43 18.62 -13.70 -8.01
N THR A 44 19.03 -14.44 -9.04
CA THR A 44 20.05 -13.99 -10.00
C THR A 44 19.60 -12.70 -10.69
N HIS A 45 18.34 -12.65 -11.17
CA HIS A 45 17.75 -11.42 -11.70
C HIS A 45 17.77 -10.25 -10.67
N THR A 46 17.35 -10.54 -9.44
CA THR A 46 17.31 -9.52 -8.36
C THR A 46 18.68 -8.89 -8.09
N LYS A 47 19.76 -9.71 -8.11
CA LYS A 47 21.13 -9.19 -7.96
C LYS A 47 21.53 -8.27 -9.11
N LEU A 48 21.20 -8.65 -10.35
CA LEU A 48 21.45 -7.80 -11.51
C LEU A 48 20.68 -6.47 -11.43
N VAL A 49 19.43 -6.48 -10.96
CA VAL A 49 18.68 -5.25 -10.70
C VAL A 49 19.36 -4.37 -9.65
N CYS A 50 19.87 -4.95 -8.57
CA CYS A 50 20.65 -4.22 -7.55
C CYS A 50 21.93 -3.59 -8.13
N GLU A 51 22.64 -4.32 -8.99
CA GLU A 51 23.83 -3.80 -9.69
C GLU A 51 23.46 -2.64 -10.63
N GLU A 52 22.40 -2.77 -11.41
CA GLU A 52 21.91 -1.72 -12.30
C GLU A 52 21.46 -0.46 -11.56
N LEU A 53 20.86 -0.58 -10.37
CA LEU A 53 20.52 0.58 -9.54
C LEU A 53 21.73 1.44 -9.20
N ILE A 54 22.83 0.81 -8.76
CA ILE A 54 24.09 1.52 -8.42
C ILE A 54 24.70 2.17 -9.67
N ASN A 55 24.54 1.55 -10.84
CA ASN A 55 25.08 2.05 -12.10
C ASN A 55 24.21 3.15 -12.75
N LEU A 56 23.04 3.47 -12.20
CA LEU A 56 22.23 4.58 -12.70
C LEU A 56 22.95 5.91 -12.48
N PRO A 57 23.00 6.80 -13.50
CA PRO A 57 23.61 8.13 -13.34
C PRO A 57 23.02 8.96 -12.19
N GLU A 58 21.73 8.74 -11.90
CA GLU A 58 21.00 9.42 -10.83
C GLU A 58 21.32 8.90 -9.43
N TRP A 59 21.89 7.70 -9.29
CA TRP A 59 22.09 7.03 -7.99
C TRP A 59 22.83 7.88 -6.97
N GLU A 60 23.94 8.51 -7.36
CA GLU A 60 24.73 9.36 -6.49
C GLU A 60 24.04 10.68 -6.09
N SER A 61 22.99 11.06 -6.83
CA SER A 61 22.20 12.26 -6.52
C SER A 61 21.03 11.95 -5.56
N LEU A 62 20.73 10.68 -5.34
CA LEU A 62 19.70 10.23 -4.39
C LEU A 62 20.25 10.32 -2.96
N ASN A 63 19.40 10.75 -2.03
CA ASN A 63 19.73 10.63 -0.62
C ASN A 63 19.66 9.16 -0.14
N ARG A 64 20.20 8.89 1.04
CA ARG A 64 20.28 7.52 1.57
C ARG A 64 18.92 6.84 1.73
N ASP A 65 17.88 7.59 2.08
CA ASP A 65 16.53 7.06 2.24
C ASP A 65 15.94 6.64 0.89
N GLU A 66 16.10 7.45 -0.14
CA GLU A 66 15.68 7.13 -1.52
C GLU A 66 16.45 5.92 -2.07
N GLN A 67 17.78 5.88 -1.87
CA GLN A 67 18.58 4.71 -2.22
C GLN A 67 18.09 3.46 -1.49
N GLY A 68 17.80 3.56 -0.19
CA GLY A 68 17.26 2.48 0.62
C GLY A 68 15.91 2.00 0.11
N GLN A 69 15.00 2.91 -0.23
CA GLN A 69 13.70 2.55 -0.81
C GLN A 69 13.86 1.77 -2.12
N LEU A 70 14.72 2.21 -3.03
CA LEU A 70 14.97 1.52 -4.30
C LEU A 70 15.64 0.17 -4.08
N TRP A 71 16.61 0.09 -3.16
CA TRP A 71 17.31 -1.16 -2.85
C TRP A 71 16.37 -2.24 -2.30
N PHE A 72 15.55 -1.87 -1.31
CA PHE A 72 14.57 -2.80 -0.77
C PHE A 72 13.44 -3.11 -1.75
N THR A 73 13.11 -2.19 -2.64
CA THR A 73 12.21 -2.49 -3.76
C THR A 73 12.81 -3.56 -4.66
N ALA A 74 14.11 -3.47 -4.99
CA ALA A 74 14.79 -4.50 -5.78
C ALA A 74 14.77 -5.85 -5.07
N LEU A 75 15.04 -5.90 -3.78
CA LEU A 75 15.01 -7.15 -3.01
C LEU A 75 13.62 -7.81 -2.99
N PHE A 76 12.54 -7.00 -3.01
CA PHE A 76 11.18 -7.53 -2.82
C PHE A 76 10.31 -7.58 -4.07
N HIS A 77 10.64 -6.89 -5.18
CA HIS A 77 9.72 -6.75 -6.33
C HIS A 77 9.21 -8.10 -6.86
N ASP A 78 10.08 -9.08 -6.89
CA ASP A 78 9.81 -10.43 -7.39
C ASP A 78 9.80 -11.52 -6.30
N SER A 79 9.92 -11.16 -5.03
CA SER A 79 10.02 -12.08 -3.89
C SER A 79 8.85 -13.05 -3.74
N ALA A 80 7.70 -12.73 -4.32
CA ALA A 80 6.54 -13.61 -4.30
C ALA A 80 6.38 -14.48 -5.56
N LYS A 81 7.29 -14.42 -6.54
CA LYS A 81 7.27 -15.33 -7.70
C LYS A 81 7.30 -16.81 -7.27
N PRO A 82 8.09 -17.24 -6.28
CA PRO A 82 8.07 -18.63 -5.83
C PRO A 82 6.69 -19.14 -5.39
N MET A 83 5.83 -18.26 -4.87
CA MET A 83 4.49 -18.60 -4.42
C MET A 83 3.41 -18.46 -5.51
N THR A 84 3.75 -17.92 -6.69
CA THR A 84 2.77 -17.54 -7.71
C THR A 84 3.10 -18.07 -9.09
N SER A 85 4.33 -18.56 -9.32
CA SER A 85 4.74 -19.09 -10.61
C SER A 85 3.94 -20.32 -10.98
N GLN A 86 3.51 -20.37 -12.23
CA GLN A 86 2.74 -21.43 -12.84
C GLN A 86 3.29 -21.68 -14.24
N VAL A 87 3.42 -22.96 -14.61
CA VAL A 87 3.77 -23.35 -15.97
C VAL A 87 2.49 -23.48 -16.78
N ASP A 88 2.39 -22.74 -17.85
CA ASP A 88 1.31 -22.85 -18.81
C ASP A 88 1.44 -24.19 -19.55
N SER A 89 0.40 -25.02 -19.46
CA SER A 89 0.42 -26.40 -19.97
C SER A 89 0.48 -26.50 -21.51
N GLU A 90 0.05 -25.47 -22.22
CA GLU A 90 0.02 -25.47 -23.69
C GLU A 90 1.33 -24.92 -24.27
N THR A 91 1.87 -23.87 -23.67
CA THR A 91 3.03 -23.16 -24.19
C THR A 91 4.33 -23.48 -23.47
N GLY A 92 4.28 -24.15 -22.29
CA GLY A 92 5.41 -24.38 -21.40
C GLY A 92 5.99 -23.11 -20.76
N ARG A 93 5.35 -21.95 -20.95
CA ARG A 93 5.83 -20.66 -20.44
C ARG A 93 5.55 -20.50 -18.97
N ILE A 94 6.46 -19.83 -18.26
CA ILE A 94 6.32 -19.56 -16.83
C ILE A 94 5.66 -18.16 -16.66
N ARG A 95 4.57 -18.12 -15.91
CA ARG A 95 3.88 -16.88 -15.53
C ARG A 95 3.73 -16.80 -14.02
N SER A 96 3.80 -15.61 -13.46
CA SER A 96 3.70 -15.37 -12.02
C SER A 96 2.55 -14.37 -11.71
N PRO A 97 1.27 -14.79 -11.86
CA PRO A 97 0.14 -13.89 -11.67
C PRO A 97 0.09 -13.39 -10.22
N LYS A 98 -0.20 -12.09 -10.05
CA LYS A 98 -0.36 -11.42 -8.74
C LYS A 98 0.89 -11.46 -7.85
N HIS A 99 2.10 -11.72 -8.39
CA HIS A 99 3.34 -11.70 -7.61
C HIS A 99 3.55 -10.34 -6.93
N SER A 100 3.29 -9.22 -7.61
CA SER A 100 3.44 -7.88 -7.05
C SER A 100 2.51 -7.61 -5.85
N ILE A 101 1.28 -8.18 -5.86
CA ILE A 101 0.33 -8.08 -4.73
C ILE A 101 0.85 -8.85 -3.52
N LYS A 102 1.31 -10.07 -3.74
CA LYS A 102 1.84 -10.91 -2.66
C LYS A 102 3.23 -10.43 -2.22
N GLY A 103 4.03 -9.88 -3.14
CA GLY A 103 5.31 -9.24 -2.84
C GLY A 103 5.15 -8.02 -1.94
N GLU A 104 4.18 -7.15 -2.22
CA GLU A 104 3.80 -6.06 -1.33
C GLU A 104 3.49 -6.53 0.10
N MET A 105 2.72 -7.61 0.25
CA MET A 105 2.37 -8.16 1.58
C MET A 105 3.60 -8.76 2.28
N LEU A 106 4.45 -9.47 1.56
CA LEU A 106 5.69 -10.03 2.10
C LEU A 106 6.64 -8.91 2.53
N ALA A 107 6.89 -7.92 1.67
CA ALA A 107 7.72 -6.76 1.97
C ALA A 107 7.23 -6.03 3.22
N ARG A 108 5.93 -5.76 3.33
CA ARG A 108 5.33 -5.09 4.50
C ARG A 108 5.59 -5.85 5.79
N ASN A 109 5.46 -7.18 5.79
CA ASN A 109 5.69 -8.00 6.97
C ASN A 109 7.16 -8.01 7.38
N VAL A 110 8.08 -8.23 6.45
CA VAL A 110 9.52 -8.20 6.72
C VAL A 110 9.96 -6.83 7.22
N LEU A 111 9.55 -5.75 6.55
CA LEU A 111 9.91 -4.39 6.95
C LEU A 111 9.32 -4.00 8.31
N ARG A 112 8.13 -4.50 8.67
CA ARG A 112 7.55 -4.33 10.00
C ARG A 112 8.36 -5.05 11.08
N GLU A 113 8.83 -6.27 10.81
CA GLU A 113 9.72 -7.03 11.71
C GLU A 113 11.07 -6.34 11.91
N LEU A 114 11.55 -5.65 10.89
CA LEU A 114 12.76 -4.82 10.95
C LEU A 114 12.55 -3.49 11.71
N ASN A 115 11.32 -3.16 12.12
CA ASN A 115 10.93 -1.87 12.69
C ASN A 115 11.17 -0.69 11.73
N CYS A 116 10.97 -0.89 10.42
CA CYS A 116 10.94 0.18 9.46
C CYS A 116 9.78 1.12 9.77
N ASP A 117 10.02 2.43 9.72
CA ASP A 117 8.98 3.43 9.90
C ASP A 117 7.85 3.26 8.86
N LEU A 118 6.67 3.76 9.21
CA LEU A 118 5.47 3.56 8.41
C LEU A 118 5.60 4.19 7.01
N GLY A 119 6.16 5.40 6.92
CA GLY A 119 6.27 6.14 5.67
C GLY A 119 7.19 5.43 4.67
N THR A 120 8.40 5.11 5.09
CA THR A 120 9.39 4.39 4.27
C THR A 120 8.89 3.00 3.89
N ARG A 121 8.30 2.26 4.83
CA ARG A 121 7.73 0.94 4.58
C ARG A 121 6.66 0.97 3.50
N GLU A 122 5.68 1.85 3.60
CA GLU A 122 4.58 1.89 2.63
C GLU A 122 5.03 2.46 1.28
N SER A 123 6.07 3.30 1.24
CA SER A 123 6.72 3.73 -0.01
C SER A 123 7.34 2.51 -0.73
N ILE A 124 8.15 1.72 -0.04
CA ILE A 124 8.74 0.47 -0.59
C ILE A 124 7.62 -0.48 -1.05
N CYS A 125 6.62 -0.71 -0.22
CA CYS A 125 5.48 -1.57 -0.55
C CYS A 125 4.73 -1.10 -1.81
N SER A 126 4.56 0.20 -1.98
CA SER A 126 3.93 0.77 -3.18
C SER A 126 4.81 0.59 -4.42
N LEU A 127 6.11 0.82 -4.30
CA LEU A 127 7.06 0.56 -5.40
C LEU A 127 7.03 -0.92 -5.81
N VAL A 128 7.10 -1.86 -4.86
CA VAL A 128 6.96 -3.30 -5.10
C VAL A 128 5.62 -3.62 -5.76
N ARG A 129 4.52 -3.01 -5.31
CA ARG A 129 3.19 -3.25 -5.86
C ARG A 129 3.07 -2.83 -7.32
N TYR A 130 3.66 -1.71 -7.68
CA TYR A 130 3.45 -1.05 -8.97
C TYR A 130 4.65 -1.09 -9.90
N HIS A 131 5.74 -1.81 -9.55
CA HIS A 131 6.98 -1.87 -10.33
C HIS A 131 6.77 -2.17 -11.83
N GLY A 132 5.82 -3.04 -12.15
CA GLY A 132 5.51 -3.42 -13.53
C GLY A 132 4.61 -2.44 -14.29
N ARG A 133 4.29 -1.25 -13.75
CA ARG A 133 3.39 -0.29 -14.44
C ARG A 133 4.06 0.52 -15.54
N PRO A 134 5.26 1.08 -15.36
CA PRO A 134 5.85 1.97 -16.35
C PRO A 134 6.04 1.37 -17.73
N PRO A 135 6.51 0.11 -17.91
CA PRO A 135 6.69 -0.48 -19.25
C PRO A 135 5.40 -0.60 -20.07
N PHE A 136 4.24 -0.63 -19.40
CA PHE A 136 2.92 -0.82 -20.01
C PHE A 136 2.06 0.45 -19.96
N LEU A 137 2.67 1.63 -19.85
CA LEU A 137 1.94 2.90 -19.79
C LEU A 137 1.13 3.14 -21.06
N LEU A 138 1.72 2.89 -22.23
CA LEU A 138 1.07 3.12 -23.53
C LEU A 138 -0.06 2.13 -23.84
N ASP A 139 -0.14 1.02 -23.11
CA ASP A 139 -1.26 0.07 -23.20
C ASP A 139 -2.49 0.54 -22.40
N ARG A 140 -2.39 1.66 -21.68
CA ARG A 140 -3.49 2.25 -20.94
C ARG A 140 -4.35 3.13 -21.81
N ALA A 141 -5.67 3.08 -21.61
CA ALA A 141 -6.60 3.96 -22.30
C ALA A 141 -6.32 5.45 -22.02
N GLU A 142 -5.93 5.74 -20.75
CA GLU A 142 -5.64 7.09 -20.27
C GLU A 142 -4.28 7.11 -19.54
N PRO A 143 -3.15 7.22 -20.26
CA PRO A 143 -1.81 7.24 -19.65
C PRO A 143 -1.60 8.34 -18.62
N SER A 144 -2.12 9.55 -18.86
CA SER A 144 -2.06 10.69 -17.94
C SER A 144 -2.76 10.42 -16.62
N HIS A 145 -3.90 9.70 -16.64
CA HIS A 145 -4.62 9.31 -15.44
C HIS A 145 -3.84 8.28 -14.61
N GLU A 146 -3.17 7.34 -15.25
CA GLU A 146 -2.33 6.37 -14.56
C GLU A 146 -1.19 7.07 -13.84
N VAL A 147 -0.47 7.96 -14.50
CA VAL A 147 0.65 8.71 -13.94
C VAL A 147 0.20 9.64 -12.80
N ALA A 148 -0.89 10.39 -13.00
CA ALA A 148 -1.46 11.24 -11.96
C ALA A 148 -1.91 10.43 -10.72
N ARG A 149 -2.53 9.25 -10.93
CA ARG A 149 -2.92 8.32 -9.86
C ARG A 149 -1.72 7.79 -9.10
N MET A 150 -0.67 7.36 -9.81
CA MET A 150 0.52 6.79 -9.19
C MET A 150 1.24 7.81 -8.33
N SER A 151 1.30 9.08 -8.71
CA SER A 151 1.95 10.15 -7.95
C SER A 151 1.38 10.37 -6.52
N TRP A 152 0.17 9.88 -6.24
CA TRP A 152 -0.45 9.88 -4.92
C TRP A 152 -0.23 8.58 -4.12
N LEU A 153 0.36 7.57 -4.75
CA LEU A 153 0.66 6.29 -4.11
C LEU A 153 2.16 6.11 -3.85
N LEU A 154 2.98 6.75 -4.69
CA LEU A 154 4.45 6.67 -4.65
C LEU A 154 5.05 7.84 -5.42
N GLU A 155 6.35 8.02 -5.34
CA GLU A 155 7.07 8.99 -6.17
C GLU A 155 7.33 8.40 -7.56
N ASN A 156 6.81 9.05 -8.61
CA ASN A 156 6.95 8.61 -10.00
C ASN A 156 8.41 8.52 -10.46
N ARG A 157 9.29 9.39 -9.94
CA ARG A 157 10.74 9.35 -10.20
C ARG A 157 11.35 8.03 -9.71
N LEU A 158 11.08 7.65 -8.47
CA LEU A 158 11.62 6.41 -7.90
C LEU A 158 11.08 5.19 -8.65
N LEU A 159 9.80 5.20 -9.01
CA LEU A 159 9.22 4.12 -9.82
C LEU A 159 9.88 4.03 -11.20
N TYR A 160 10.16 5.16 -11.86
CA TYR A 160 10.88 5.19 -13.13
C TYR A 160 12.29 4.63 -13.01
N LEU A 161 13.07 5.10 -12.02
CA LEU A 161 14.44 4.64 -11.79
C LEU A 161 14.49 3.15 -11.49
N PHE A 162 13.57 2.68 -10.66
CA PHE A 162 13.45 1.25 -10.38
C PHE A 162 13.11 0.44 -11.64
N ALA A 163 12.11 0.86 -12.41
CA ALA A 163 11.71 0.16 -13.64
C ALA A 163 12.82 0.15 -14.69
N LEU A 164 13.67 1.19 -14.73
CA LEU A 164 14.84 1.25 -15.59
C LEU A 164 15.89 0.19 -15.18
N ALA A 165 16.21 0.11 -13.89
CA ALA A 165 17.12 -0.91 -13.36
C ALA A 165 16.57 -2.33 -13.56
N ASP A 166 15.27 -2.56 -13.29
CA ASP A 166 14.62 -3.84 -13.53
C ASP A 166 14.69 -4.26 -15.01
N THR A 167 14.51 -3.29 -15.92
CA THR A 167 14.59 -3.56 -17.37
C THR A 167 16.01 -3.90 -17.80
N ARG A 168 17.02 -3.18 -17.31
CA ARG A 168 18.44 -3.41 -17.64
C ARG A 168 19.00 -4.66 -17.02
N GLY A 169 18.53 -5.04 -15.82
CA GLY A 169 18.90 -6.28 -15.15
C GLY A 169 18.37 -7.56 -15.81
N ARG A 170 17.57 -7.45 -16.88
CA ARG A 170 17.06 -8.60 -17.63
C ARG A 170 17.94 -8.96 -18.81
N SER A 171 18.28 -10.22 -18.92
CA SER A 171 18.84 -10.80 -20.15
C SER A 171 17.68 -11.29 -21.02
N THR A 172 17.25 -10.48 -22.01
CA THR A 172 16.12 -10.84 -22.86
C THR A 172 16.57 -11.19 -24.29
N LYS A 173 15.91 -12.18 -24.88
CA LYS A 173 16.03 -12.52 -26.30
C LYS A 173 15.04 -11.71 -27.15
N SER A 174 14.19 -10.92 -26.53
CA SER A 174 13.19 -10.10 -27.22
C SER A 174 13.83 -8.86 -27.83
N MET A 175 13.41 -8.51 -29.05
CA MET A 175 13.78 -7.27 -29.74
C MET A 175 12.93 -6.07 -29.27
N SER A 176 12.14 -6.20 -28.21
CA SER A 176 11.35 -5.09 -27.65
C SER A 176 12.29 -4.00 -27.11
N ARG A 177 11.87 -2.74 -27.22
CA ARG A 177 12.58 -1.58 -26.67
C ARG A 177 11.90 -1.08 -25.39
N PRO A 178 12.01 -1.82 -24.28
CA PRO A 178 11.27 -1.49 -23.05
C PRO A 178 11.70 -0.14 -22.46
N GLU A 179 12.96 0.29 -22.65
CA GLU A 179 13.44 1.59 -22.15
C GLU A 179 12.74 2.79 -22.83
N GLU A 180 12.39 2.68 -24.14
CA GLU A 180 11.62 3.73 -24.80
C GLU A 180 10.25 3.94 -24.12
N ASN A 181 9.57 2.85 -23.78
CA ASN A 181 8.29 2.92 -23.06
C ASN A 181 8.43 3.55 -21.66
N LEU A 182 9.54 3.27 -20.96
CA LEU A 182 9.82 3.90 -19.66
C LEU A 182 10.05 5.40 -19.79
N HIS A 183 10.66 5.85 -20.90
CA HIS A 183 10.86 7.27 -21.14
C HIS A 183 9.54 8.04 -21.25
N TYR A 184 8.49 7.44 -21.79
CA TYR A 184 7.15 8.04 -21.80
C TYR A 184 6.58 8.22 -20.38
N TRP A 185 6.88 7.32 -19.45
CA TRP A 185 6.48 7.52 -18.05
C TRP A 185 7.09 8.78 -17.47
N LYS A 186 8.40 8.98 -17.67
CA LYS A 186 9.10 10.18 -17.21
C LYS A 186 8.53 11.44 -17.85
N LEU A 187 8.44 11.47 -19.19
CA LEU A 187 7.91 12.63 -19.93
C LEU A 187 6.50 13.01 -19.47
N GLN A 188 5.60 12.02 -19.37
CA GLN A 188 4.23 12.26 -18.93
C GLN A 188 4.16 12.75 -17.48
N SER A 189 5.04 12.26 -16.61
CA SER A 189 5.14 12.71 -15.21
C SER A 189 5.65 14.14 -15.10
N GLU A 190 6.62 14.51 -15.94
CA GLU A 190 7.17 15.88 -16.01
C GLU A 190 6.14 16.86 -16.60
N GLU A 191 5.44 16.49 -17.67
CA GLU A 191 4.37 17.28 -18.28
C GLU A 191 3.26 17.59 -17.28
N LEU A 192 2.85 16.59 -16.50
CA LEU A 192 1.85 16.75 -15.45
C LEU A 192 2.42 17.37 -14.15
N SER A 193 3.70 17.73 -14.13
CA SER A 193 4.40 18.25 -12.94
C SER A 193 4.26 17.34 -11.72
N CYS A 194 4.23 16.02 -11.92
CA CYS A 194 4.05 15.02 -10.86
C CYS A 194 5.16 13.93 -10.84
N TYR A 195 6.37 14.27 -11.31
CA TYR A 195 7.53 13.38 -11.32
C TYR A 195 8.09 13.16 -9.91
N THR A 196 8.27 14.24 -9.13
CA THR A 196 8.83 14.22 -7.78
C THR A 196 7.83 14.62 -6.68
N ARG A 197 6.59 14.91 -7.04
CA ARG A 197 5.54 15.33 -6.13
C ARG A 197 4.18 14.81 -6.62
N PRO A 198 3.16 14.73 -5.76
CA PRO A 198 1.83 14.36 -6.20
C PRO A 198 1.24 15.36 -7.21
N PHE A 199 0.44 14.84 -8.17
CA PHE A 199 -0.34 15.66 -9.09
C PHE A 199 -1.25 16.63 -8.32
N ALA A 200 -1.24 17.89 -8.72
CA ALA A 200 -2.00 18.94 -8.04
C ALA A 200 -3.47 18.94 -8.51
N PHE A 201 -4.31 18.13 -7.88
CA PHE A 201 -5.76 18.24 -8.07
C PHE A 201 -6.27 19.58 -7.55
N ALA A 202 -7.38 20.08 -8.10
CA ALA A 202 -8.00 21.34 -7.70
C ALA A 202 -8.38 21.36 -6.20
N SER A 203 -8.78 20.22 -5.65
CA SER A 203 -9.06 20.03 -4.21
C SER A 203 -8.93 18.57 -3.81
N ASP A 204 -9.00 18.30 -2.50
CA ASP A 204 -9.09 16.93 -1.96
C ASP A 204 -10.35 16.21 -2.47
N HIS A 205 -11.43 16.95 -2.71
CA HIS A 205 -12.64 16.39 -3.29
C HIS A 205 -12.46 16.03 -4.76
N ALA A 206 -11.76 16.85 -5.55
CA ALA A 206 -11.42 16.53 -6.94
C ALA A 206 -10.58 15.23 -7.01
N ARG A 207 -9.55 15.09 -6.16
CA ARG A 207 -8.76 13.87 -6.04
C ARG A 207 -9.62 12.65 -5.68
N PHE A 208 -10.53 12.80 -4.72
CA PHE A 208 -11.43 11.73 -4.28
C PHE A 208 -12.38 11.30 -5.40
N CYS A 209 -13.01 12.23 -6.11
CA CYS A 209 -13.87 11.94 -7.26
C CYS A 209 -13.10 11.23 -8.37
N PHE A 210 -11.91 11.71 -8.71
CA PHE A 210 -11.03 11.07 -9.69
C PHE A 210 -10.65 9.63 -9.29
N ALA A 211 -10.24 9.44 -8.03
CA ALA A 211 -9.86 8.12 -7.52
C ALA A 211 -10.98 7.09 -7.59
N ARG A 212 -12.23 7.53 -7.49
CA ARG A 212 -13.46 6.72 -7.58
C ARG A 212 -14.02 6.61 -8.99
N GLN A 213 -13.34 7.16 -9.99
CA GLN A 213 -13.80 7.19 -11.38
C GLN A 213 -15.17 7.88 -11.57
N GLN A 214 -15.50 8.82 -10.70
CA GLN A 214 -16.72 9.62 -10.79
C GLN A 214 -16.55 10.76 -11.81
N GLU A 215 -15.31 11.22 -12.01
CA GLU A 215 -14.96 12.26 -12.95
C GLU A 215 -13.63 11.91 -13.65
N PRO A 216 -13.61 11.77 -14.96
CA PRO A 216 -12.40 11.44 -15.72
C PRO A 216 -11.49 12.64 -15.96
N ASN A 217 -11.98 13.87 -15.88
CA ASN A 217 -11.16 15.05 -16.14
C ASN A 217 -10.25 15.36 -14.95
N LEU A 218 -8.93 15.31 -15.17
CA LEU A 218 -7.90 15.59 -14.15
C LEU A 218 -8.01 17.01 -13.55
N TYR A 219 -8.51 17.97 -14.31
CA TYR A 219 -8.59 19.38 -13.94
C TYR A 219 -10.00 19.80 -13.51
N TYR A 220 -10.90 18.82 -13.37
CA TYR A 220 -12.26 19.11 -12.90
C TYR A 220 -12.25 19.62 -11.47
N GLN A 221 -13.01 20.69 -11.24
CA GLN A 221 -13.22 21.25 -9.92
C GLN A 221 -14.67 20.99 -9.46
N PRO A 222 -14.90 19.93 -8.67
CA PRO A 222 -16.24 19.63 -8.18
C PRO A 222 -16.72 20.66 -7.17
N HIS A 223 -18.01 20.84 -7.09
CA HIS A 223 -18.63 21.63 -6.02
C HIS A 223 -18.56 20.86 -4.69
N GLU A 224 -18.13 21.54 -3.63
CA GLU A 224 -18.00 20.95 -2.29
C GLU A 224 -19.26 21.26 -1.45
N ASP A 225 -20.32 20.46 -1.64
CA ASP A 225 -21.58 20.55 -0.90
C ASP A 225 -21.77 19.38 0.08
N PHE A 226 -20.81 19.21 0.97
CA PHE A 226 -20.85 18.11 1.93
C PHE A 226 -21.99 18.25 2.95
N SER A 227 -22.71 17.14 3.18
CA SER A 227 -23.79 17.07 4.17
C SER A 227 -23.28 16.96 5.61
N CYS A 228 -22.17 16.26 5.81
CA CYS A 228 -21.54 16.01 7.11
C CYS A 228 -20.09 15.58 6.94
N ARG A 229 -19.39 15.41 8.06
CA ARG A 229 -18.04 14.79 8.09
C ARG A 229 -18.10 13.43 8.76
N VAL A 230 -17.42 12.44 8.17
CA VAL A 230 -17.25 11.09 8.75
C VAL A 230 -15.78 10.81 8.97
N THR A 231 -15.39 10.56 10.23
CA THR A 231 -14.05 10.11 10.60
C THR A 231 -14.05 8.59 10.72
N MET A 232 -13.39 7.89 9.78
CA MET A 232 -13.22 6.43 9.81
C MET A 232 -11.94 6.07 10.54
N MET A 233 -12.05 5.35 11.66
CA MET A 233 -10.89 4.80 12.35
C MET A 233 -10.39 3.54 11.66
N CYS A 234 -9.07 3.41 11.55
CA CYS A 234 -8.39 2.27 10.99
C CYS A 234 -7.18 1.89 11.87
N GLY A 235 -6.91 0.60 12.08
CA GLY A 235 -5.79 0.13 12.88
C GLY A 235 -6.09 -1.14 13.67
N LEU A 236 -5.03 -1.81 14.12
CA LEU A 236 -5.08 -3.08 14.85
C LEU A 236 -5.90 -2.98 16.16
N PRO A 237 -6.42 -4.09 16.69
CA PRO A 237 -6.91 -4.12 18.08
C PRO A 237 -5.78 -3.70 19.02
N GLY A 238 -6.09 -2.83 19.98
CA GLY A 238 -5.06 -2.31 20.90
C GLY A 238 -4.22 -1.13 20.39
N ALA A 239 -4.41 -0.68 19.13
CA ALA A 239 -3.64 0.43 18.56
C ALA A 239 -3.95 1.81 19.16
N GLY A 240 -5.02 1.97 19.95
CA GLY A 240 -5.35 3.26 20.62
C GLY A 240 -6.47 4.06 19.92
N LYS A 241 -7.25 3.47 19.02
CA LYS A 241 -8.36 4.15 18.29
C LYS A 241 -9.37 4.83 19.22
N ASP A 242 -9.82 4.14 20.27
CA ASP A 242 -10.80 4.69 21.23
C ASP A 242 -10.21 5.89 21.99
N THR A 243 -8.94 5.81 22.37
CA THR A 243 -8.22 6.89 23.05
C THR A 243 -8.08 8.10 22.13
N TRP A 244 -7.72 7.87 20.86
CA TRP A 244 -7.62 8.94 19.88
C TRP A 244 -8.97 9.65 19.68
N LEU A 245 -10.06 8.90 19.53
CA LEU A 245 -11.42 9.46 19.41
C LEU A 245 -11.79 10.30 20.63
N LYS A 246 -11.55 9.78 21.84
CA LYS A 246 -11.81 10.52 23.08
C LYS A 246 -11.06 11.86 23.12
N ASN A 247 -9.81 11.89 22.69
CA ASN A 247 -8.98 13.09 22.77
C ASN A 247 -9.24 14.11 21.66
N HIS A 248 -9.74 13.69 20.48
CA HIS A 248 -9.84 14.54 19.30
C HIS A 248 -11.27 14.72 18.79
N ARG A 249 -12.22 13.90 19.25
CA ARG A 249 -13.62 13.86 18.78
C ARG A 249 -14.60 13.60 19.94
N GLU A 250 -14.36 14.15 21.10
CA GLU A 250 -15.08 13.84 22.36
C GLU A 250 -16.61 14.00 22.24
N GLU A 251 -17.07 15.06 21.58
CA GLU A 251 -18.51 15.34 21.40
C GLU A 251 -19.11 14.68 20.12
N THR A 252 -18.30 13.96 19.35
CA THR A 252 -18.75 13.37 18.08
C THR A 252 -19.43 12.03 18.33
N PRO A 253 -20.65 11.79 17.82
CA PRO A 253 -21.29 10.47 17.89
C PRO A 253 -20.39 9.38 17.32
N VAL A 254 -20.33 8.22 17.99
CA VAL A 254 -19.47 7.10 17.56
C VAL A 254 -20.32 5.88 17.22
N VAL A 255 -20.24 5.42 15.99
CA VAL A 255 -20.74 4.11 15.58
C VAL A 255 -19.60 3.10 15.67
N SER A 256 -19.66 2.19 16.66
CA SER A 256 -18.60 1.22 16.93
C SER A 256 -19.10 -0.20 16.76
N LEU A 257 -18.42 -1.02 15.92
CA LEU A 257 -18.75 -2.43 15.78
C LEU A 257 -18.57 -3.19 17.10
N ASP A 258 -17.54 -2.88 17.89
CA ASP A 258 -17.31 -3.48 19.18
C ASP A 258 -18.35 -3.01 20.22
N GLY A 259 -18.83 -1.77 20.13
CA GLY A 259 -19.92 -1.24 20.93
C GLY A 259 -21.21 -2.02 20.67
N ILE A 260 -21.58 -2.18 19.40
CA ILE A 260 -22.79 -2.92 19.00
C ILE A 260 -22.71 -4.39 19.45
N ARG A 261 -21.55 -5.05 19.30
CA ARG A 261 -21.37 -6.44 19.80
C ARG A 261 -21.62 -6.54 21.29
N ARG A 262 -21.12 -5.60 22.09
CA ARG A 262 -21.35 -5.58 23.54
C ARG A 262 -22.81 -5.37 23.90
N GLU A 263 -23.48 -4.43 23.24
CA GLU A 263 -24.92 -4.17 23.43
C GLU A 263 -25.76 -5.40 23.09
N ARG A 264 -25.43 -6.09 21.99
CA ARG A 264 -26.12 -7.28 21.52
C ARG A 264 -25.68 -8.59 22.18
N LYS A 265 -24.60 -8.55 22.99
CA LYS A 265 -23.98 -9.73 23.62
C LYS A 265 -23.54 -10.81 22.60
N VAL A 266 -23.10 -10.38 21.41
CA VAL A 266 -22.63 -11.24 20.32
C VAL A 266 -21.11 -11.35 20.37
N SER A 267 -20.59 -12.59 20.36
CA SER A 267 -19.15 -12.84 20.34
C SER A 267 -18.54 -12.48 18.98
N PRO A 268 -17.27 -12.00 18.92
CA PRO A 268 -16.56 -11.80 17.65
C PRO A 268 -16.42 -13.06 16.77
N LYS A 269 -16.61 -14.26 17.36
CA LYS A 269 -16.55 -15.55 16.65
C LYS A 269 -17.90 -15.99 16.03
N GLU A 270 -18.98 -15.34 16.43
CA GLU A 270 -20.31 -15.63 15.90
C GLU A 270 -20.58 -14.88 14.57
N ASN A 271 -21.75 -15.10 13.96
CA ASN A 271 -22.13 -14.42 12.73
C ASN A 271 -22.18 -12.90 12.92
N GLN A 272 -21.35 -12.19 12.18
CA GLN A 272 -21.21 -10.72 12.25
C GLN A 272 -22.16 -9.98 11.32
N GLY A 273 -22.96 -10.68 10.52
CA GLY A 273 -23.85 -10.07 9.52
C GLY A 273 -24.82 -9.05 10.11
N GLU A 274 -25.48 -9.41 11.21
CA GLU A 274 -26.43 -8.54 11.91
C GLU A 274 -25.77 -7.32 12.53
N ILE A 275 -24.57 -7.49 13.11
CA ILE A 275 -23.77 -6.38 13.67
C ILE A 275 -23.40 -5.37 12.59
N VAL A 276 -22.97 -5.85 11.42
CA VAL A 276 -22.64 -4.99 10.28
C VAL A 276 -23.88 -4.28 9.74
N GLN A 277 -25.02 -4.96 9.66
CA GLN A 277 -26.27 -4.34 9.21
C GLN A 277 -26.76 -3.27 10.19
N GLU A 278 -26.72 -3.55 11.48
CA GLU A 278 -27.08 -2.56 12.49
C GLU A 278 -26.16 -1.34 12.44
N ALA A 279 -24.84 -1.54 12.30
CA ALA A 279 -23.90 -0.45 12.15
C ALA A 279 -24.21 0.39 10.90
N LYS A 280 -24.57 -0.25 9.76
CA LYS A 280 -24.99 0.47 8.55
C LYS A 280 -26.24 1.32 8.80
N GLU A 281 -27.24 0.80 9.50
CA GLU A 281 -28.47 1.57 9.79
C GLU A 281 -28.18 2.73 10.74
N ARG A 282 -27.36 2.53 11.79
CA ARG A 282 -26.92 3.64 12.67
C ARG A 282 -26.19 4.72 11.87
N CYS A 283 -25.26 4.34 10.97
CA CYS A 283 -24.61 5.29 10.08
C CYS A 283 -25.63 6.01 9.18
N ARG A 284 -26.57 5.29 8.54
CA ARG A 284 -27.59 5.89 7.67
C ARG A 284 -28.48 6.90 8.40
N VAL A 285 -28.84 6.63 9.65
CA VAL A 285 -29.62 7.58 10.46
C VAL A 285 -28.87 8.91 10.61
N LEU A 286 -27.59 8.87 10.97
CA LEU A 286 -26.75 10.07 11.12
C LEU A 286 -26.55 10.78 9.77
N LEU A 287 -26.24 10.02 8.73
CA LEU A 287 -26.03 10.54 7.37
C LEU A 287 -27.30 11.27 6.84
N ARG A 288 -28.50 10.70 7.02
CA ARG A 288 -29.76 11.33 6.62
C ARG A 288 -30.05 12.63 7.36
N ARG A 289 -29.55 12.76 8.59
CA ARG A 289 -29.69 13.98 9.41
C ARG A 289 -28.59 15.01 9.13
N GLY A 290 -27.59 14.66 8.30
CA GLY A 290 -26.42 15.53 8.10
C GLY A 290 -25.56 15.65 9.37
N GLU A 291 -25.62 14.68 10.28
CA GLU A 291 -24.86 14.67 11.53
C GLU A 291 -23.48 14.06 11.30
N SER A 292 -22.42 14.80 11.68
CA SER A 292 -21.05 14.30 11.64
C SER A 292 -20.84 13.22 12.72
N PHE A 293 -20.08 12.17 12.40
CA PHE A 293 -19.82 11.06 13.32
C PHE A 293 -18.48 10.37 13.05
N ALA A 294 -18.04 9.55 14.01
CA ALA A 294 -16.91 8.67 13.86
C ALA A 294 -17.38 7.20 13.68
N PHE A 295 -16.80 6.52 12.69
CA PHE A 295 -17.00 5.10 12.47
C PHE A 295 -15.78 4.32 12.99
N ASN A 296 -15.96 3.57 14.09
CA ASN A 296 -14.87 2.89 14.79
C ASN A 296 -14.92 1.37 14.61
N ALA A 297 -13.97 0.87 13.83
CA ALA A 297 -13.69 -0.55 13.64
C ALA A 297 -12.21 -0.74 13.29
N THR A 298 -11.74 -1.96 13.10
CA THR A 298 -10.35 -2.21 12.67
C THR A 298 -10.07 -1.74 11.25
N ASN A 299 -10.99 -1.94 10.32
CA ASN A 299 -10.97 -1.46 8.92
C ASN A 299 -9.64 -1.75 8.19
N LEU A 300 -9.04 -2.93 8.45
CA LEU A 300 -7.67 -3.25 8.01
C LEU A 300 -7.55 -3.55 6.52
N LEU A 301 -8.62 -4.02 5.86
CA LEU A 301 -8.59 -4.41 4.45
C LEU A 301 -9.21 -3.32 3.58
N ARG A 302 -8.55 -3.00 2.47
CA ARG A 302 -9.04 -2.02 1.48
C ARG A 302 -10.46 -2.33 1.00
N GLN A 303 -10.76 -3.60 0.73
CA GLN A 303 -12.10 -4.02 0.31
C GLN A 303 -13.16 -3.73 1.39
N THR A 304 -12.84 -3.94 2.65
CA THR A 304 -13.75 -3.66 3.77
C THR A 304 -13.97 -2.15 3.90
N ARG A 305 -12.91 -1.35 3.88
CA ARG A 305 -13.01 0.11 3.88
C ARG A 305 -13.84 0.61 2.70
N GLY A 306 -13.58 0.11 1.50
CA GLY A 306 -14.29 0.52 0.29
C GLY A 306 -15.81 0.44 0.38
N ARG A 307 -16.35 -0.59 1.06
CA ARG A 307 -17.80 -0.73 1.28
C ARG A 307 -18.38 0.36 2.18
N TRP A 308 -17.65 0.76 3.22
CA TRP A 308 -18.06 1.84 4.11
C TRP A 308 -17.89 3.21 3.47
N LEU A 309 -16.76 3.42 2.81
CA LEU A 309 -16.47 4.64 2.07
C LEU A 309 -17.51 4.90 0.97
N GLN A 310 -17.98 3.84 0.29
CA GLN A 310 -19.08 3.95 -0.67
C GLN A 310 -20.36 4.44 0.02
N LEU A 311 -20.74 3.82 1.12
CA LEU A 311 -21.94 4.23 1.89
C LEU A 311 -21.85 5.72 2.30
N PHE A 312 -20.70 6.18 2.79
CA PHE A 312 -20.54 7.56 3.23
C PHE A 312 -20.55 8.54 2.05
N SER A 313 -19.91 8.16 0.95
CA SER A 313 -19.90 8.95 -0.29
C SER A 313 -21.28 9.09 -0.91
N ASP A 314 -22.13 8.05 -0.88
CA ASP A 314 -23.50 8.08 -1.40
C ASP A 314 -24.38 9.13 -0.71
N TYR A 315 -24.01 9.53 0.52
CA TYR A 315 -24.68 10.57 1.29
C TYR A 315 -23.91 11.91 1.28
N ARG A 316 -22.94 12.08 0.39
CA ARG A 316 -22.12 13.30 0.24
C ARG A 316 -21.37 13.68 1.53
N ALA A 317 -20.90 12.70 2.28
CA ALA A 317 -20.08 12.97 3.44
C ALA A 317 -18.64 13.34 3.04
N GLN A 318 -18.06 14.33 3.70
CA GLN A 318 -16.61 14.52 3.68
C GLN A 318 -15.96 13.43 4.53
N ILE A 319 -15.07 12.63 3.94
CA ILE A 319 -14.52 11.45 4.60
C ILE A 319 -13.06 11.69 4.98
N GLU A 320 -12.76 11.43 6.26
CA GLU A 320 -11.41 11.38 6.81
C GLU A 320 -11.12 9.93 7.26
N ILE A 321 -9.95 9.39 6.93
CA ILE A 321 -9.45 8.13 7.50
C ILE A 321 -8.34 8.46 8.48
N VAL A 322 -8.45 7.96 9.71
CA VAL A 322 -7.38 8.03 10.72
C VAL A 322 -6.84 6.61 10.93
N TYR A 323 -5.62 6.38 10.46
CA TYR A 323 -4.91 5.12 10.62
C TYR A 323 -3.95 5.20 11.78
N ILE A 324 -4.10 4.28 12.76
CA ILE A 324 -3.26 4.24 13.97
C ILE A 324 -2.45 2.95 13.97
N GLU A 325 -1.12 3.09 13.91
CA GLU A 325 -0.17 1.98 13.98
C GLU A 325 1.06 2.34 14.82
N PRO A 326 0.96 2.29 16.15
CA PRO A 326 2.16 2.37 16.99
C PRO A 326 2.99 1.08 16.88
N PRO A 327 4.24 1.07 17.35
CA PRO A 327 5.09 -0.13 17.35
C PRO A 327 4.36 -1.35 17.93
N MET A 328 4.59 -2.54 17.34
CA MET A 328 3.88 -3.78 17.71
C MET A 328 3.97 -4.09 19.19
N GLN A 329 5.12 -3.84 19.81
CA GLN A 329 5.30 -4.03 21.26
C GLN A 329 4.32 -3.18 22.07
N ARG A 330 4.11 -1.92 21.67
CA ARG A 330 3.15 -1.02 22.31
C ARG A 330 1.71 -1.50 22.10
N ILE A 331 1.38 -1.98 20.90
CA ILE A 331 0.05 -2.57 20.63
C ILE A 331 -0.22 -3.75 21.57
N LEU A 332 0.73 -4.68 21.71
CA LEU A 332 0.60 -5.85 22.55
C LEU A 332 0.49 -5.47 24.05
N GLN A 333 1.29 -4.52 24.49
CA GLN A 333 1.23 -3.99 25.87
C GLN A 333 -0.13 -3.33 26.13
N GLN A 334 -0.60 -2.46 25.26
CA GLN A 334 -1.92 -1.83 25.40
C GLN A 334 -3.05 -2.86 25.38
N ASN A 335 -2.94 -3.86 24.52
CA ASN A 335 -3.93 -4.93 24.44
C ASN A 335 -4.00 -5.78 25.72
N SER A 336 -2.87 -6.08 26.37
CA SER A 336 -2.83 -6.84 27.62
C SER A 336 -3.49 -6.12 28.81
N GLN A 337 -3.55 -4.79 28.75
CA GLN A 337 -4.18 -3.95 29.79
C GLN A 337 -5.69 -3.77 29.60
N ARG A 338 -6.26 -4.27 28.50
CA ARG A 338 -7.72 -4.16 28.23
C ARG A 338 -8.49 -5.24 28.98
N SER A 339 -9.68 -4.88 29.46
CA SER A 339 -10.65 -5.85 30.05
C SER A 339 -11.11 -6.91 29.03
N ALA A 340 -11.14 -6.56 27.74
CA ALA A 340 -11.44 -7.48 26.65
C ALA A 340 -10.22 -7.56 25.72
N SER A 341 -9.17 -8.27 26.17
CA SER A 341 -7.95 -8.46 25.39
C SER A 341 -8.19 -9.42 24.21
N VAL A 342 -7.52 -9.15 23.10
CA VAL A 342 -7.51 -10.02 21.92
C VAL A 342 -6.28 -10.94 22.00
N PRO A 343 -6.39 -12.24 21.66
CA PRO A 343 -5.21 -13.12 21.62
C PRO A 343 -4.10 -12.56 20.74
N THR A 344 -2.85 -12.62 21.20
CA THR A 344 -1.67 -12.10 20.50
C THR A 344 -1.57 -12.63 19.07
N GLN A 345 -1.81 -13.93 18.86
CA GLN A 345 -1.79 -14.54 17.53
C GLN A 345 -2.79 -13.87 16.56
N VAL A 346 -3.99 -13.53 17.05
CA VAL A 346 -5.01 -12.86 16.22
C VAL A 346 -4.56 -11.45 15.82
N ILE A 347 -3.86 -10.73 16.70
CA ILE A 347 -3.29 -9.41 16.37
C ILE A 347 -2.20 -9.56 15.32
N GLN A 348 -1.32 -10.55 15.45
CA GLN A 348 -0.27 -10.86 14.48
C GLN A 348 -0.86 -11.27 13.12
N ASP A 349 -1.88 -12.12 13.09
CA ASP A 349 -2.58 -12.53 11.88
C ASP A 349 -3.27 -11.33 11.18
N PHE A 350 -3.80 -10.40 11.95
CA PHE A 350 -4.37 -9.15 11.43
C PHE A 350 -3.29 -8.22 10.87
N ALA A 351 -2.16 -8.10 11.56
CA ALA A 351 -1.03 -7.32 11.09
C ALA A 351 -0.48 -7.87 9.78
N ALA A 352 -0.35 -9.19 9.65
CA ALA A 352 0.15 -9.85 8.44
C ALA A 352 -0.73 -9.62 7.20
N LYS A 353 -2.03 -9.37 7.40
CA LYS A 353 -3.01 -9.11 6.32
C LYS A 353 -3.38 -7.63 6.19
N CYS A 354 -2.84 -6.77 7.05
CA CYS A 354 -3.20 -5.35 7.05
C CYS A 354 -2.78 -4.67 5.75
N GLU A 355 -3.72 -3.97 5.15
CA GLU A 355 -3.53 -3.06 4.02
C GLU A 355 -3.75 -1.63 4.54
N PRO A 356 -2.69 -0.89 4.91
CA PRO A 356 -2.83 0.51 5.32
C PRO A 356 -3.60 1.33 4.28
N PRO A 357 -4.38 2.33 4.69
CA PRO A 357 -5.07 3.20 3.75
C PRO A 357 -4.07 4.02 2.94
N ASN A 358 -4.49 4.46 1.76
CA ASN A 358 -3.71 5.40 0.95
C ASN A 358 -4.51 6.68 0.70
N TRP A 359 -3.81 7.70 0.20
CA TRP A 359 -4.34 9.04 -0.02
C TRP A 359 -5.50 9.13 -1.03
N LEU A 360 -5.71 8.09 -1.85
CA LEU A 360 -6.79 8.03 -2.84
C LEU A 360 -8.10 7.43 -2.28
N GLU A 361 -8.09 6.91 -1.06
CA GLU A 361 -9.27 6.25 -0.48
C GLU A 361 -10.28 7.26 0.11
N ALA A 362 -9.83 8.42 0.57
CA ALA A 362 -10.66 9.42 1.24
C ALA A 362 -10.24 10.86 0.88
N HIS A 363 -11.04 11.85 1.28
CA HIS A 363 -10.68 13.26 1.14
C HIS A 363 -9.42 13.59 1.96
N GLN A 364 -9.34 13.05 3.18
CA GLN A 364 -8.18 13.20 4.05
C GLN A 364 -7.77 11.84 4.62
N VAL A 365 -6.47 11.62 4.76
CA VAL A 365 -5.91 10.44 5.43
C VAL A 365 -4.87 10.93 6.42
N GLN A 366 -4.99 10.50 7.67
CA GLN A 366 -4.03 10.81 8.73
C GLN A 366 -3.39 9.53 9.22
N PHE A 367 -2.07 9.52 9.30
CA PHE A 367 -1.29 8.44 9.91
C PHE A 367 -0.85 8.88 11.30
N VAL A 368 -1.10 8.02 12.30
CA VAL A 368 -0.81 8.28 13.72
C VAL A 368 -0.11 7.07 14.30
N GLY A 369 1.00 7.27 15.01
CA GLY A 369 1.58 6.16 15.76
C GLY A 369 3.10 6.04 15.79
N GLU A 370 3.80 7.06 15.36
CA GLU A 370 5.24 7.18 15.62
C GLU A 370 5.53 7.60 17.07
#